data_205992dee22adab7562a44fb2a8d8a43
#
_entry.id   205992dee22adab7562a44fb2a8d8a43
#
_cell.length_a   1.000
_cell.length_b   1.000
_cell.length_c   1.000
_cell.angle_alpha   90.00
_cell.angle_beta   90.00
_cell.angle_gamma   90.00
#
_symmetry.space_group_name_H-M   'P 1'
#
loop_
_entity.id
_entity.type
_entity.pdbx_description
1 polymer ?
#
loop_
_entity_poly.entity_id
_entity_poly.type
_entity_poly.pdbx_seq_one_letter_code
_entity_poly.pdbx_strand_id
1 'polypeptide(L)'
;MENITIFAVIIRANILFGILGASPKEYYSMEILDKTDLQILRVLQNNSRLTTKELAVKVNLSPTPVFERVKRLEANGYIKKYVAVLDPTKLNRGFVVFCSVKLRRLNRDIAAEFTRIVREIPEVTECYNISGDYDYLLKIHAPDMKYYQEFIINVLGTIESMGSLMSTFVMDEVKHEYGIPL
;
A
#
# COMPACT_ATOMS: atom_id res chain seq x y z
N MET A 1 12.56 -2.58 -35.04
CA MET A 1 12.36 -1.86 -33.76
C MET A 1 11.38 -2.59 -32.80
N GLU A 2 10.59 -3.55 -33.22
CA GLU A 2 9.64 -4.29 -32.37
C GLU A 2 10.28 -5.36 -31.46
N ASN A 3 11.43 -5.94 -31.85
CA ASN A 3 12.08 -7.01 -31.08
C ASN A 3 12.74 -6.56 -29.76
N ILE A 4 13.07 -5.28 -29.62
CA ILE A 4 13.69 -4.75 -28.39
C ILE A 4 12.65 -4.58 -27.28
N THR A 5 11.40 -4.28 -27.66
CA THR A 5 10.30 -4.10 -26.71
C THR A 5 9.88 -5.43 -26.06
N ILE A 6 9.83 -6.52 -26.85
CA ILE A 6 9.48 -7.86 -26.36
C ILE A 6 10.58 -8.39 -25.42
N PHE A 7 11.85 -8.19 -25.75
CA PHE A 7 12.98 -8.63 -24.90
C PHE A 7 13.03 -7.88 -23.56
N ALA A 8 12.75 -6.57 -23.55
CA ALA A 8 12.67 -5.77 -22.32
C ALA A 8 11.49 -6.19 -21.41
N VAL A 9 10.37 -6.60 -22.01
CA VAL A 9 9.20 -7.12 -21.29
C VAL A 9 9.51 -8.49 -20.67
N ILE A 10 10.20 -9.37 -21.39
CA ILE A 10 10.59 -10.72 -20.91
C ILE A 10 11.62 -10.62 -19.77
N ILE A 11 12.61 -9.73 -19.86
CA ILE A 11 13.60 -9.52 -18.77
C ILE A 11 12.93 -8.93 -17.54
N ARG A 12 12.03 -7.97 -17.67
CA ARG A 12 11.24 -7.44 -16.54
C ARG A 12 10.35 -8.51 -15.92
N ALA A 13 9.74 -9.38 -16.74
CA ALA A 13 8.94 -10.50 -16.25
C ALA A 13 9.78 -11.47 -15.41
N ASN A 14 10.97 -11.87 -15.88
CA ASN A 14 11.83 -12.80 -15.15
C ASN A 14 12.39 -12.25 -13.84
N ILE A 15 12.64 -10.94 -13.76
CA ILE A 15 13.04 -10.27 -12.51
C ILE A 15 11.86 -10.24 -11.51
N LEU A 16 10.64 -9.94 -11.98
CA LEU A 16 9.43 -9.99 -11.14
C LEU A 16 9.10 -11.43 -10.68
N PHE A 17 9.36 -12.45 -11.49
CA PHE A 17 9.20 -13.86 -11.15
C PHE A 17 10.04 -14.25 -9.92
N GLY A 18 11.29 -13.79 -9.86
CA GLY A 18 12.19 -14.09 -8.74
C GLY A 18 11.83 -13.36 -7.44
N ILE A 19 11.20 -12.18 -7.53
CA ILE A 19 10.94 -11.31 -6.38
C ILE A 19 9.53 -11.49 -5.80
N LEU A 20 8.51 -11.74 -6.64
CA LEU A 20 7.10 -11.73 -6.21
C LEU A 20 6.45 -13.11 -6.14
N GLY A 21 7.12 -14.19 -6.59
CA GLY A 21 6.55 -15.55 -6.57
C GLY A 21 5.27 -15.73 -7.40
N ALA A 22 4.98 -14.79 -8.30
CA ALA A 22 3.79 -14.83 -9.15
C ALA A 22 3.93 -15.91 -10.23
N SER A 23 2.88 -16.67 -10.53
CA SER A 23 2.91 -17.69 -11.57
C SER A 23 2.86 -17.06 -12.97
N PRO A 24 3.43 -17.71 -14.00
CA PRO A 24 3.35 -17.26 -15.38
C PRO A 24 1.90 -17.00 -15.85
N LYS A 25 0.94 -17.78 -15.37
CA LYS A 25 -0.49 -17.64 -15.71
C LYS A 25 -1.08 -16.32 -15.20
N GLU A 26 -0.69 -15.86 -14.02
CA GLU A 26 -1.17 -14.59 -13.44
C GLU A 26 -0.65 -13.37 -14.22
N TYR A 27 0.60 -13.46 -14.72
CA TYR A 27 1.18 -12.38 -15.54
C TYR A 27 0.52 -12.26 -16.92
N TYR A 28 0.21 -13.39 -17.58
CA TYR A 28 -0.44 -13.37 -18.89
C TYR A 28 -1.94 -13.04 -18.85
N SER A 29 -2.55 -13.05 -17.65
CA SER A 29 -3.94 -12.64 -17.45
C SER A 29 -4.10 -11.14 -17.14
N MET A 30 -3.00 -10.38 -17.01
CA MET A 30 -3.10 -8.93 -16.84
C MET A 30 -3.64 -8.30 -18.12
N GLU A 31 -4.91 -7.95 -18.09
CA GLU A 31 -5.57 -7.21 -19.16
C GLU A 31 -4.83 -5.88 -19.37
N ILE A 32 -4.42 -5.61 -20.61
CA ILE A 32 -3.72 -4.36 -20.92
C ILE A 32 -4.71 -3.21 -20.79
N LEU A 33 -4.45 -2.30 -19.83
CA LEU A 33 -5.24 -1.10 -19.66
C LEU A 33 -5.07 -0.18 -20.87
N ASP A 34 -6.17 0.28 -21.42
CA ASP A 34 -6.14 1.30 -22.46
C ASP A 34 -5.98 2.72 -21.85
N LYS A 35 -5.78 3.72 -22.72
CA LYS A 35 -5.61 5.11 -22.29
C LYS A 35 -6.81 5.63 -21.49
N THR A 36 -8.01 5.17 -21.82
CA THR A 36 -9.24 5.56 -21.15
C THR A 36 -9.32 4.94 -19.75
N ASP A 37 -8.92 3.68 -19.59
CA ASP A 37 -8.86 3.01 -18.29
C ASP A 37 -7.89 3.76 -17.35
N LEU A 38 -6.70 4.10 -17.85
CA LEU A 38 -5.72 4.91 -17.09
C LEU A 38 -6.28 6.28 -16.74
N GLN A 39 -7.03 6.92 -17.63
CA GLN A 39 -7.67 8.21 -17.35
C GLN A 39 -8.76 8.08 -16.27
N ILE A 40 -9.58 7.03 -16.31
CA ILE A 40 -10.57 6.72 -15.28
C ILE A 40 -9.87 6.55 -13.92
N LEU A 41 -8.80 5.75 -13.86
CA LEU A 41 -8.04 5.52 -12.62
C LEU A 41 -7.41 6.84 -12.09
N ARG A 42 -6.81 7.67 -12.96
CA ARG A 42 -6.30 9.01 -12.58
C ARG A 42 -7.36 9.91 -11.99
N VAL A 43 -8.55 9.91 -12.53
CA VAL A 43 -9.65 10.72 -12.00
C VAL A 43 -10.14 10.18 -10.67
N LEU A 44 -10.36 8.87 -10.55
CA LEU A 44 -10.89 8.23 -9.36
C LEU A 44 -9.92 8.27 -8.17
N GLN A 45 -8.60 8.17 -8.39
CA GLN A 45 -7.64 8.28 -7.28
C GLN A 45 -7.58 9.69 -6.68
N ASN A 46 -7.98 10.73 -7.44
CA ASN A 46 -8.08 12.10 -6.93
C ASN A 46 -9.46 12.40 -6.32
N ASN A 47 -10.52 11.84 -6.89
CA ASN A 47 -11.88 12.02 -6.37
C ASN A 47 -12.75 10.79 -6.67
N SER A 48 -12.87 9.92 -5.71
CA SER A 48 -13.67 8.70 -5.79
C SER A 48 -15.18 8.92 -5.56
N ARG A 49 -15.62 10.15 -5.22
CA ARG A 49 -17.03 10.47 -4.97
C ARG A 49 -17.81 10.86 -6.22
N LEU A 50 -17.16 10.88 -7.37
CA LEU A 50 -17.82 11.22 -8.62
C LEU A 50 -18.89 10.17 -8.98
N THR A 51 -20.04 10.67 -9.40
CA THR A 51 -21.05 9.81 -10.05
C THR A 51 -20.53 9.33 -11.40
N THR A 52 -21.10 8.22 -11.90
CA THR A 52 -20.74 7.70 -13.23
C THR A 52 -20.94 8.75 -14.33
N LYS A 53 -21.95 9.63 -14.21
CA LYS A 53 -22.19 10.72 -15.16
C LYS A 53 -21.07 11.78 -15.11
N GLU A 54 -20.64 12.19 -13.94
CA GLU A 54 -19.55 13.16 -13.77
C GLU A 54 -18.22 12.59 -14.25
N LEU A 55 -17.94 11.30 -13.95
CA LEU A 55 -16.76 10.61 -14.44
C LEU A 55 -16.78 10.52 -15.97
N ALA A 56 -17.92 10.20 -16.56
CA ALA A 56 -18.09 10.11 -18.00
C ALA A 56 -17.74 11.42 -18.73
N VAL A 57 -18.18 12.56 -18.18
CA VAL A 57 -17.80 13.88 -18.68
C VAL A 57 -16.29 14.09 -18.64
N LYS A 58 -15.62 13.70 -17.54
CA LYS A 58 -14.17 13.89 -17.37
C LYS A 58 -13.32 13.03 -18.33
N VAL A 59 -13.86 11.90 -18.77
CA VAL A 59 -13.15 10.98 -19.70
C VAL A 59 -13.70 11.04 -21.13
N ASN A 60 -14.60 12.01 -21.43
CA ASN A 60 -15.21 12.23 -22.74
C ASN A 60 -15.92 10.97 -23.32
N LEU A 61 -16.69 10.28 -22.50
CA LEU A 61 -17.47 9.11 -22.87
C LEU A 61 -18.93 9.24 -22.39
N SER A 62 -19.81 8.39 -22.89
CA SER A 62 -21.15 8.21 -22.34
C SER A 62 -21.10 7.39 -21.02
N PRO A 63 -22.11 7.54 -20.13
CA PRO A 63 -22.10 6.88 -18.81
C PRO A 63 -22.00 5.34 -18.85
N THR A 64 -22.68 4.70 -19.79
CA THR A 64 -22.74 3.22 -19.86
C THR A 64 -21.36 2.57 -20.03
N PRO A 65 -20.54 2.92 -21.05
CA PRO A 65 -19.20 2.34 -21.20
C PRO A 65 -18.26 2.71 -20.03
N VAL A 66 -18.45 3.86 -19.37
CA VAL A 66 -17.67 4.20 -18.18
C VAL A 66 -18.03 3.29 -17.02
N PHE A 67 -19.32 3.05 -16.78
CA PHE A 67 -19.78 2.13 -15.76
C PHE A 67 -19.22 0.71 -15.93
N GLU A 68 -19.28 0.17 -17.17
CA GLU A 68 -18.73 -1.15 -17.47
C GLU A 68 -17.22 -1.22 -17.27
N ARG A 69 -16.47 -0.16 -17.63
CA ARG A 69 -15.03 -0.08 -17.40
C ARG A 69 -14.69 -0.04 -15.90
N VAL A 70 -15.37 0.78 -15.11
CA VAL A 70 -15.16 0.84 -13.67
C VAL A 70 -15.41 -0.52 -13.04
N LYS A 71 -16.54 -1.18 -13.34
CA LYS A 71 -16.82 -2.54 -12.86
C LYS A 71 -15.73 -3.54 -13.22
N ARG A 72 -15.22 -3.48 -14.43
CA ARG A 72 -14.12 -4.35 -14.88
C ARG A 72 -12.84 -4.05 -14.09
N LEU A 73 -12.49 -2.77 -13.88
CA LEU A 73 -11.33 -2.36 -13.12
C LEU A 73 -11.41 -2.79 -11.64
N GLU A 74 -12.61 -2.76 -11.06
CA GLU A 74 -12.89 -3.31 -9.73
C GLU A 74 -12.75 -4.84 -9.69
N ALA A 75 -13.40 -5.53 -10.62
CA ALA A 75 -13.38 -6.99 -10.70
C ALA A 75 -11.98 -7.56 -10.91
N ASN A 76 -11.15 -6.86 -11.71
CA ASN A 76 -9.76 -7.23 -11.97
C ASN A 76 -8.77 -6.74 -10.89
N GLY A 77 -9.26 -6.10 -9.82
CA GLY A 77 -8.46 -5.68 -8.67
C GLY A 77 -7.57 -4.46 -8.89
N TYR A 78 -7.72 -3.71 -10.02
CA TYR A 78 -7.05 -2.43 -10.21
C TYR A 78 -7.53 -1.39 -9.19
N ILE A 79 -8.81 -1.43 -8.83
CA ILE A 79 -9.39 -0.66 -7.73
C ILE A 79 -9.65 -1.64 -6.57
N LYS A 80 -8.87 -1.53 -5.50
CA LYS A 80 -8.98 -2.41 -4.35
C LYS A 80 -10.12 -2.01 -3.41
N LYS A 81 -10.32 -0.71 -3.19
CA LYS A 81 -11.35 -0.15 -2.30
C LYS A 81 -11.46 1.36 -2.48
N TYR A 82 -12.56 1.92 -2.01
CA TYR A 82 -12.76 3.36 -1.86
C TYR A 82 -12.69 3.71 -0.38
N VAL A 83 -11.93 4.73 -0.01
CA VAL A 83 -11.74 5.15 1.39
C VAL A 83 -11.89 6.65 1.53
N ALA A 84 -12.37 7.10 2.69
CA ALA A 84 -12.25 8.48 3.10
C ALA A 84 -10.85 8.72 3.69
N VAL A 85 -10.18 9.75 3.24
CA VAL A 85 -8.95 10.24 3.87
C VAL A 85 -9.34 11.13 5.04
N LEU A 86 -8.90 10.77 6.24
CA LEU A 86 -9.20 11.49 7.47
C LEU A 86 -7.99 12.34 7.87
N ASP A 87 -8.27 13.48 8.51
CA ASP A 87 -7.25 14.32 9.12
C ASP A 87 -6.86 13.72 10.50
N PRO A 88 -5.67 13.13 10.65
CA PRO A 88 -5.27 12.45 11.88
C PRO A 88 -5.10 13.44 13.04
N THR A 89 -4.76 14.69 12.76
CA THR A 89 -4.58 15.73 13.78
C THR A 89 -5.91 16.08 14.46
N LYS A 90 -6.98 16.21 13.66
CA LYS A 90 -8.33 16.46 14.17
C LYS A 90 -8.91 15.31 14.99
N LEU A 91 -8.38 14.11 14.78
CA LEU A 91 -8.78 12.89 15.48
C LEU A 91 -7.85 12.53 16.65
N ASN A 92 -6.97 13.44 17.03
CA ASN A 92 -5.95 13.19 18.06
C ASN A 92 -5.11 11.93 17.76
N ARG A 93 -4.63 11.82 16.51
CA ARG A 93 -3.77 10.73 15.99
C ARG A 93 -2.66 11.28 15.11
N GLY A 94 -2.31 12.56 15.28
CA GLY A 94 -1.33 13.26 14.44
C GLY A 94 0.12 12.98 14.82
N PHE A 95 0.40 12.30 15.93
CA PHE A 95 1.76 11.91 16.28
C PHE A 95 2.15 10.66 15.52
N VAL A 96 2.95 10.85 14.46
CA VAL A 96 3.34 9.78 13.53
C VAL A 96 4.76 9.32 13.83
N VAL A 97 4.93 8.00 13.90
CA VAL A 97 6.24 7.38 14.13
C VAL A 97 6.47 6.27 13.12
N PHE A 98 7.64 6.27 12.49
CA PHE A 98 8.15 5.11 11.78
C PHE A 98 8.99 4.26 12.73
N CYS A 99 8.61 3.01 12.90
CA CYS A 99 9.28 2.07 13.78
C CYS A 99 9.94 0.97 12.94
N SER A 100 11.27 0.98 12.90
CA SER A 100 12.06 -0.08 12.28
C SER A 100 12.24 -1.22 13.27
N VAL A 101 11.83 -2.43 12.88
CA VAL A 101 11.84 -3.62 13.73
C VAL A 101 12.81 -4.65 13.18
N LYS A 102 13.64 -5.20 14.06
CA LYS A 102 14.48 -6.37 13.81
C LYS A 102 13.94 -7.56 14.58
N LEU A 103 13.75 -8.68 13.92
CA LEU A 103 13.35 -9.93 14.58
C LEU A 103 14.56 -10.55 15.32
N ARG A 104 14.30 -11.32 16.37
CA ARG A 104 15.35 -12.06 17.08
C ARG A 104 16.05 -13.08 16.19
N ARG A 105 15.26 -13.70 15.31
CA ARG A 105 15.74 -14.63 14.26
C ARG A 105 14.86 -14.44 13.04
N LEU A 106 15.47 -14.35 11.87
CA LEU A 106 14.75 -14.28 10.60
C LEU A 106 14.52 -15.71 10.10
N ASN A 107 13.34 -16.25 10.39
CA ASN A 107 12.84 -17.47 9.78
C ASN A 107 11.34 -17.33 9.45
N ARG A 108 10.81 -18.26 8.68
CA ARG A 108 9.44 -18.19 8.15
C ARG A 108 8.37 -18.15 9.25
N ASP A 109 8.54 -18.93 10.30
CA ASP A 109 7.54 -19.09 11.36
C ASP A 109 7.50 -17.83 12.23
N ILE A 110 8.66 -17.31 12.63
CA ILE A 110 8.79 -16.06 13.40
C ILE A 110 8.26 -14.87 12.59
N ALA A 111 8.57 -14.79 11.30
CA ALA A 111 8.05 -13.74 10.43
C ALA A 111 6.52 -13.82 10.27
N ALA A 112 5.97 -15.02 10.13
CA ALA A 112 4.52 -15.24 10.02
C ALA A 112 3.81 -14.87 11.32
N GLU A 113 4.35 -15.26 12.48
CA GLU A 113 3.82 -14.90 13.79
C GLU A 113 3.83 -13.38 13.99
N PHE A 114 4.97 -12.72 13.76
CA PHE A 114 5.09 -11.28 13.87
C PHE A 114 4.05 -10.55 13.01
N THR A 115 3.96 -10.90 11.73
CA THR A 115 3.02 -10.25 10.81
C THR A 115 1.57 -10.50 11.18
N ARG A 116 1.23 -11.67 11.74
CA ARG A 116 -0.11 -11.97 12.26
C ARG A 116 -0.46 -11.04 13.43
N ILE A 117 0.45 -10.89 14.39
CA ILE A 117 0.24 -10.02 15.56
C ILE A 117 0.10 -8.56 15.14
N VAL A 118 1.02 -8.06 14.31
CA VAL A 118 1.04 -6.65 13.89
C VAL A 118 -0.22 -6.25 13.13
N ARG A 119 -0.84 -7.15 12.37
CA ARG A 119 -2.10 -6.90 11.66
C ARG A 119 -3.28 -6.56 12.57
N GLU A 120 -3.25 -7.04 13.81
CA GLU A 120 -4.32 -6.85 14.78
C GLU A 120 -4.11 -5.58 15.66
N ILE A 121 -2.97 -4.87 15.49
CA ILE A 121 -2.65 -3.67 16.27
C ILE A 121 -3.23 -2.44 15.56
N PRO A 122 -4.26 -1.77 16.13
CA PRO A 122 -4.92 -0.64 15.45
C PRO A 122 -4.03 0.57 15.21
N GLU A 123 -3.06 0.81 16.09
CA GLU A 123 -2.11 1.93 15.98
C GLU A 123 -1.15 1.78 14.80
N VAL A 124 -0.91 0.54 14.34
CA VAL A 124 -0.08 0.24 13.20
C VAL A 124 -0.92 0.32 11.93
N THR A 125 -0.79 1.40 11.19
CA THR A 125 -1.56 1.62 9.95
C THR A 125 -0.90 1.03 8.72
N GLU A 126 0.43 0.89 8.74
CA GLU A 126 1.22 0.32 7.65
C GLU A 126 2.33 -0.57 8.21
N CYS A 127 2.58 -1.69 7.55
CA CYS A 127 3.68 -2.62 7.88
C CYS A 127 4.30 -3.12 6.57
N TYR A 128 5.61 -2.89 6.43
CA TYR A 128 6.39 -3.29 5.27
C TYR A 128 7.49 -4.24 5.69
N ASN A 129 7.67 -5.34 4.98
CA ASN A 129 8.91 -6.11 5.06
C ASN A 129 9.95 -5.37 4.21
N ILE A 130 11.09 -5.08 4.78
CA ILE A 130 12.16 -4.27 4.16
C ILE A 130 13.48 -5.04 4.11
N SER A 131 14.37 -4.61 3.25
CA SER A 131 15.76 -5.10 3.19
C SER A 131 16.69 -4.13 3.92
N GLY A 132 17.81 -4.64 4.44
CA GLY A 132 18.82 -3.87 5.16
C GLY A 132 18.99 -4.34 6.60
N ASP A 133 19.31 -3.40 7.50
CA ASP A 133 19.61 -3.71 8.91
C ASP A 133 18.38 -4.15 9.73
N TYR A 134 17.19 -3.78 9.28
CA TYR A 134 15.91 -4.11 9.90
C TYR A 134 15.06 -4.96 8.96
N ASP A 135 14.15 -5.74 9.53
CA ASP A 135 13.30 -6.69 8.81
C ASP A 135 11.94 -6.07 8.44
N TYR A 136 11.43 -5.17 9.28
CA TYR A 136 10.12 -4.52 9.07
C TYR A 136 10.17 -3.04 9.38
N LEU A 137 9.34 -2.28 8.66
CA LEU A 137 9.04 -0.86 8.92
C LEU A 137 7.55 -0.73 9.19
N LEU A 138 7.22 -0.19 10.35
CA LEU A 138 5.85 0.10 10.78
C LEU A 138 5.60 1.61 10.71
N LYS A 139 4.39 2.01 10.29
CA LYS A 139 3.88 3.37 10.49
C LYS A 139 2.84 3.34 11.59
N ILE A 140 3.06 4.13 12.62
CA ILE A 140 2.26 4.14 13.84
C ILE A 140 1.66 5.53 14.02
N HIS A 141 0.37 5.58 14.34
CA HIS A 141 -0.35 6.80 14.69
C HIS A 141 -0.71 6.79 16.18
N ALA A 142 -0.26 7.80 16.89
CA ALA A 142 -0.51 7.97 18.31
C ALA A 142 -1.07 9.37 18.62
N PRO A 143 -1.68 9.56 19.81
CA PRO A 143 -2.06 10.89 20.27
C PRO A 143 -0.85 11.79 20.56
N ASP A 144 0.15 11.25 21.25
CA ASP A 144 1.33 11.97 21.72
C ASP A 144 2.49 11.02 22.06
N MET A 145 3.61 11.60 22.47
CA MET A 145 4.82 10.88 22.86
C MET A 145 4.61 9.97 24.08
N LYS A 146 3.81 10.39 25.06
CA LYS A 146 3.58 9.61 26.27
C LYS A 146 2.81 8.33 25.95
N TYR A 147 1.74 8.45 25.17
CA TYR A 147 1.00 7.29 24.68
C TYR A 147 1.91 6.34 23.89
N TYR A 148 2.76 6.90 22.99
CA TYR A 148 3.69 6.09 22.21
C TYR A 148 4.68 5.32 23.08
N GLN A 149 5.22 5.93 24.14
CA GLN A 149 6.11 5.25 25.09
C GLN A 149 5.42 4.07 25.79
N GLU A 150 4.19 4.28 26.26
CA GLU A 150 3.37 3.21 26.86
C GLU A 150 3.06 2.10 25.84
N PHE A 151 2.74 2.47 24.60
CA PHE A 151 2.49 1.53 23.51
C PHE A 151 3.71 0.66 23.17
N ILE A 152 4.91 1.25 23.12
CA ILE A 152 6.16 0.49 22.91
C ILE A 152 6.36 -0.55 24.01
N ILE A 153 6.16 -0.17 25.28
CA ILE A 153 6.41 -1.07 26.40
C ILE A 153 5.33 -2.15 26.51
N ASN A 154 4.07 -1.76 26.43
CA ASN A 154 2.94 -2.62 26.77
C ASN A 154 2.37 -3.41 25.57
N VAL A 155 2.69 -3.00 24.34
CA VAL A 155 2.18 -3.66 23.12
C VAL A 155 3.33 -4.23 22.31
N LEU A 156 4.17 -3.40 21.69
CA LEU A 156 5.24 -3.93 20.83
C LEU A 156 6.27 -4.72 21.63
N GLY A 157 6.65 -4.25 22.81
CA GLY A 157 7.64 -4.91 23.68
C GLY A 157 7.21 -6.30 24.19
N THR A 158 5.92 -6.63 24.12
CA THR A 158 5.41 -7.96 24.49
C THR A 158 5.52 -8.99 23.36
N ILE A 159 5.87 -8.57 22.15
CA ILE A 159 6.00 -9.46 20.99
C ILE A 159 7.33 -10.23 21.08
N GLU A 160 7.27 -11.49 21.46
CA GLU A 160 8.45 -12.33 21.71
C GLU A 160 9.37 -12.46 20.50
N SER A 161 8.82 -12.43 19.30
CA SER A 161 9.55 -12.50 18.03
C SER A 161 10.42 -11.27 17.75
N MET A 162 10.17 -10.12 18.42
CA MET A 162 10.97 -8.92 18.25
C MET A 162 12.32 -9.03 18.97
N GLY A 163 13.39 -8.58 18.30
CA GLY A 163 14.74 -8.47 18.85
C GLY A 163 15.09 -7.06 19.29
N SER A 164 14.91 -6.11 18.38
CA SER A 164 15.13 -4.69 18.65
C SER A 164 14.22 -3.83 17.78
N LEU A 165 14.06 -2.59 18.20
CA LEU A 165 13.31 -1.59 17.44
C LEU A 165 14.04 -0.24 17.47
N MET A 166 13.83 0.56 16.43
CA MET A 166 14.28 1.94 16.33
C MET A 166 13.10 2.82 15.92
N SER A 167 12.81 3.82 16.74
CA SER A 167 11.72 4.78 16.50
C SER A 167 12.26 6.03 15.82
N THR A 168 11.63 6.41 14.70
CA THR A 168 11.91 7.66 13.99
C THR A 168 10.66 8.51 13.99
N PHE A 169 10.72 9.66 14.67
CA PHE A 169 9.58 10.56 14.81
C PHE A 169 9.46 11.48 13.60
N VAL A 170 8.25 11.60 13.06
CA VAL A 170 7.96 12.55 11.98
C VAL A 170 7.90 13.95 12.57
N MET A 171 8.78 14.83 12.12
CA MET A 171 8.83 16.24 12.54
C MET A 171 7.86 17.10 11.75
N ASP A 172 7.72 16.81 10.45
CA ASP A 172 6.82 17.50 9.53
C ASP A 172 6.45 16.57 8.38
N GLU A 173 5.21 16.65 7.91
CA GLU A 173 4.74 15.91 6.73
C GLU A 173 4.78 16.82 5.51
N VAL A 174 5.92 16.83 4.80
CA VAL A 174 6.16 17.69 3.65
C VAL A 174 5.27 17.36 2.45
N LYS A 175 4.94 16.07 2.27
CA LYS A 175 4.09 15.59 1.18
C LYS A 175 3.44 14.25 1.54
N HIS A 176 2.13 14.17 1.36
CA HIS A 176 1.39 12.92 1.49
C HIS A 176 0.30 12.84 0.43
N GLU A 177 0.54 12.05 -0.60
CA GLU A 177 -0.41 11.75 -1.65
C GLU A 177 -0.74 10.26 -1.65
N TYR A 178 -2.02 9.94 -1.68
CA TYR A 178 -2.48 8.53 -1.70
C TYR A 178 -2.51 7.92 -3.09
N GLY A 179 -2.35 8.75 -4.12
CA GLY A 179 -2.31 8.32 -5.52
C GLY A 179 -0.93 7.76 -5.91
N ILE A 180 -0.94 6.86 -6.88
CA ILE A 180 0.27 6.38 -7.56
C ILE A 180 0.43 7.10 -8.91
N PRO A 181 1.65 7.30 -9.42
CA PRO A 181 1.86 7.87 -10.74
C PRO A 181 1.35 6.90 -11.81
N LEU A 182 0.43 7.38 -12.67
CA LEU A 182 -0.20 6.62 -13.77
C LEU A 182 0.09 7.29 -15.11
#